data_07534a3edc67313555deea252b3325f5
#
_entry.id   07534a3edc67313555deea252b3325f5
#
_cell.length_a   1.000
_cell.length_b   1.000
_cell.length_c   1.000
_cell.angle_alpha   90.00
_cell.angle_beta   90.00
_cell.angle_gamma   90.00
#
_symmetry.space_group_name_H-M   'P 1'
#
loop_
_entity.id
_entity.type
_entity.pdbx_description
1 polymer ?
#
loop_
_entity_poly.entity_id
_entity_poly.type
_entity_poly.pdbx_seq_one_letter_code
_entity_poly.pdbx_strand_id
1 'polypeptide(L)'
;MELTSPLVYGVPCFIALILLELAYSKAHGDDHIYKWKDLLASGTMGVGSAILSPLLKVIFAIVLFEGVYNLFNPLVGGENVNILGYGPLGYAWYVWLLCMLADDFTYYWFHRANHEIRLFWAAHIVHHSSDNFNLGTAVRNGWFTLLYKPLFYAWMPAVGFPPEMVLVCLGIEALWQFQLHSQYIPKLGPLEAIINSHTMHQVHHAQNI
;
A
#
# COMPACT_ATOMS: atom_id res chain seq x y z
N MET A 1 18.92 5.02 -12.89
CA MET A 1 18.80 3.62 -12.42
C MET A 1 17.35 3.22 -12.59
N GLU A 2 17.04 2.24 -13.44
CA GLU A 2 15.65 1.77 -13.59
C GLU A 2 15.28 1.00 -12.32
N LEU A 3 14.48 1.62 -11.45
CA LEU A 3 13.98 0.99 -10.24
C LEU A 3 12.75 0.17 -10.60
N THR A 4 12.88 -1.14 -10.58
CA THR A 4 11.76 -2.05 -10.79
C THR A 4 10.82 -1.98 -9.58
N SER A 5 9.52 -1.79 -9.81
CA SER A 5 8.54 -1.76 -8.72
C SER A 5 8.59 -3.08 -7.91
N PRO A 6 8.71 -3.03 -6.57
CA PRO A 6 8.69 -4.22 -5.72
C PRO A 6 7.47 -5.12 -5.93
N LEU A 7 6.35 -4.56 -6.38
CA LEU A 7 5.12 -5.30 -6.65
C LEU A 7 5.23 -6.28 -7.83
N VAL A 8 6.18 -6.09 -8.76
CA VAL A 8 6.42 -7.06 -9.84
C VAL A 8 6.79 -8.42 -9.27
N TYR A 9 7.59 -8.42 -8.21
CA TYR A 9 7.97 -9.63 -7.48
C TYR A 9 6.97 -9.97 -6.38
N GLY A 10 6.28 -8.97 -5.84
CA GLY A 10 5.30 -9.12 -4.76
C GLY A 10 4.07 -9.93 -5.17
N VAL A 11 3.52 -9.72 -6.37
CA VAL A 11 2.28 -10.41 -6.80
C VAL A 11 2.44 -11.93 -6.82
N PRO A 12 3.47 -12.54 -7.42
CA PRO A 12 3.69 -13.98 -7.31
C PRO A 12 3.86 -14.46 -5.86
N CYS A 13 4.56 -13.69 -5.02
CA CYS A 13 4.72 -14.00 -3.60
C CYS A 13 3.39 -13.95 -2.86
N PHE A 14 2.52 -12.99 -3.15
CA PHE A 14 1.18 -12.91 -2.55
C PHE A 14 0.35 -14.16 -2.86
N ILE A 15 0.33 -14.58 -4.12
CA ILE A 15 -0.38 -15.79 -4.53
C ILE A 15 0.18 -17.02 -3.80
N ALA A 16 1.50 -17.17 -3.75
CA ALA A 16 2.15 -18.28 -3.06
C ALA A 16 1.82 -18.28 -1.56
N LEU A 17 1.86 -17.13 -0.89
CA LEU A 17 1.55 -17.01 0.53
C LEU A 17 0.07 -17.28 0.84
N ILE A 18 -0.87 -16.82 0.00
CA ILE A 18 -2.29 -17.13 0.13
C ILE A 18 -2.51 -18.65 0.01
N LEU A 19 -1.88 -19.30 -0.97
CA LEU A 19 -2.00 -20.75 -1.16
C LEU A 19 -1.38 -21.53 0.00
N LEU A 20 -0.25 -21.06 0.54
CA LEU A 20 0.39 -21.67 1.71
C LEU A 20 -0.48 -21.50 2.97
N GLU A 21 -1.03 -20.32 3.22
CA GLU A 21 -1.92 -20.09 4.37
C GLU A 21 -3.20 -20.92 4.24
N LEU A 22 -3.79 -21.02 3.05
CA LEU A 22 -4.95 -21.88 2.78
C LEU A 22 -4.64 -23.37 3.03
N ALA A 23 -3.48 -23.84 2.54
CA ALA A 23 -3.07 -25.23 2.75
C ALA A 23 -2.81 -25.50 4.24
N TYR A 24 -2.16 -24.58 4.94
CA TYR A 24 -1.92 -24.66 6.37
C TYR A 24 -3.23 -24.68 7.17
N SER A 25 -4.15 -23.78 6.88
CA SER A 25 -5.49 -23.72 7.49
C SER A 25 -6.23 -25.07 7.37
N LYS A 26 -6.27 -25.62 6.17
CA LYS A 26 -6.90 -26.92 5.92
C LYS A 26 -6.22 -28.08 6.68
N ALA A 27 -4.89 -28.08 6.72
CA ALA A 27 -4.14 -29.11 7.43
C ALA A 27 -4.36 -29.10 8.95
N HIS A 28 -4.72 -27.94 9.52
CA HIS A 28 -5.00 -27.78 10.97
C HIS A 28 -6.48 -27.80 11.31
N GLY A 29 -7.38 -27.97 10.31
CA GLY A 29 -8.82 -28.00 10.56
C GLY A 29 -9.45 -26.63 10.81
N ASP A 30 -8.77 -25.55 10.42
CA ASP A 30 -9.23 -24.17 10.62
C ASP A 30 -10.10 -23.72 9.43
N ASP A 31 -11.11 -24.53 9.06
CA ASP A 31 -11.98 -24.30 7.89
C ASP A 31 -12.77 -22.97 7.95
N HIS A 32 -12.84 -22.37 9.15
CA HIS A 32 -13.51 -21.09 9.36
C HIS A 32 -12.72 -19.90 8.81
N ILE A 33 -11.40 -20.01 8.60
CA ILE A 33 -10.53 -18.91 8.15
C ILE A 33 -10.74 -18.61 6.66
N TYR A 34 -10.95 -19.67 5.85
CA TYR A 34 -11.16 -19.54 4.41
C TYR A 34 -12.50 -20.08 3.97
N LYS A 35 -13.41 -19.22 3.54
CA LYS A 35 -14.66 -19.58 2.87
C LYS A 35 -14.55 -19.38 1.39
N TRP A 36 -14.95 -20.37 0.58
CA TRP A 36 -14.81 -20.35 -0.86
C TRP A 36 -15.39 -19.11 -1.53
N LYS A 37 -16.60 -18.71 -1.15
CA LYS A 37 -17.28 -17.53 -1.75
C LYS A 37 -16.52 -16.24 -1.46
N ASP A 38 -15.98 -16.12 -0.26
CA ASP A 38 -15.22 -14.94 0.16
C ASP A 38 -13.84 -14.90 -0.53
N LEU A 39 -13.15 -16.05 -0.62
CA LEU A 39 -11.89 -16.16 -1.35
C LEU A 39 -12.06 -15.81 -2.83
N LEU A 40 -13.16 -16.26 -3.46
CA LEU A 40 -13.46 -15.92 -4.85
C LEU A 40 -13.72 -14.42 -5.04
N ALA A 41 -14.48 -13.80 -4.13
CA ALA A 41 -14.72 -12.37 -4.15
C ALA A 41 -13.41 -11.58 -3.98
N SER A 42 -12.57 -11.94 -3.01
CA SER A 42 -11.26 -11.34 -2.78
C SER A 42 -10.34 -11.49 -4.00
N GLY A 43 -10.28 -12.70 -4.57
CA GLY A 43 -9.51 -12.99 -5.77
C GLY A 43 -9.96 -12.16 -6.99
N THR A 44 -11.27 -12.03 -7.20
CA THR A 44 -11.82 -11.21 -8.29
C THR A 44 -11.43 -9.74 -8.14
N MET A 45 -11.53 -9.19 -6.93
CA MET A 45 -11.11 -7.82 -6.64
C MET A 45 -9.60 -7.64 -6.83
N GLY A 46 -8.79 -8.59 -6.36
CA GLY A 46 -7.34 -8.59 -6.53
C GLY A 46 -6.91 -8.67 -7.99
N VAL A 47 -7.51 -9.55 -8.79
CA VAL A 47 -7.25 -9.66 -10.24
C VAL A 47 -7.63 -8.37 -10.96
N GLY A 48 -8.81 -7.80 -10.68
CA GLY A 48 -9.21 -6.51 -11.24
C GLY A 48 -8.22 -5.39 -10.89
N SER A 49 -7.74 -5.34 -9.64
CA SER A 49 -6.70 -4.39 -9.22
C SER A 49 -5.38 -4.63 -9.95
N ALA A 50 -4.98 -5.88 -10.16
CA ALA A 50 -3.75 -6.23 -10.89
C ALA A 50 -3.80 -5.82 -12.38
N ILE A 51 -4.99 -5.87 -13.00
CA ILE A 51 -5.19 -5.43 -14.39
C ILE A 51 -5.24 -3.90 -14.49
N LEU A 52 -5.98 -3.23 -13.59
CA LEU A 52 -6.17 -1.79 -13.63
C LEU A 52 -4.94 -1.01 -13.14
N SER A 53 -4.20 -1.55 -12.18
CA SER A 53 -3.08 -0.86 -11.53
C SER A 53 -1.96 -0.44 -12.50
N PRO A 54 -1.49 -1.26 -13.47
CA PRO A 54 -0.47 -0.82 -14.43
C PRO A 54 -0.94 0.34 -15.29
N LEU A 55 -2.20 0.29 -15.78
CA LEU A 55 -2.77 1.33 -16.61
C LEU A 55 -2.87 2.67 -15.85
N LEU A 56 -3.39 2.62 -14.62
CA LEU A 56 -3.57 3.80 -13.79
C LEU A 56 -2.24 4.33 -13.23
N LYS A 57 -1.26 3.45 -12.94
CA LYS A 57 0.09 3.88 -12.54
C LYS A 57 0.79 4.70 -13.61
N VAL A 58 0.68 4.35 -14.88
CA VAL A 58 1.27 5.14 -15.97
C VAL A 58 0.65 6.54 -16.01
N ILE A 59 -0.67 6.63 -15.88
CA ILE A 59 -1.38 7.91 -15.99
C ILE A 59 -1.17 8.78 -14.74
N PHE A 60 -1.36 8.24 -13.55
CA PHE A 60 -1.38 9.04 -12.32
C PHE A 60 -0.03 9.13 -11.63
N ALA A 61 0.71 8.03 -11.50
CA ALA A 61 1.97 8.07 -10.76
C ALA A 61 3.06 8.76 -11.57
N ILE A 62 3.23 8.41 -12.86
CA ILE A 62 4.26 9.03 -13.68
C ILE A 62 3.87 10.46 -14.00
N VAL A 63 2.70 10.70 -14.60
CA VAL A 63 2.30 12.06 -15.01
C VAL A 63 2.09 12.97 -13.79
N LEU A 64 1.43 12.50 -12.73
CA LEU A 64 1.21 13.31 -11.53
C LEU A 64 2.52 13.54 -10.76
N PHE A 65 3.28 12.49 -10.43
CA PHE A 65 4.46 12.63 -9.59
C PHE A 65 5.60 13.35 -10.30
N GLU A 66 5.86 13.04 -11.56
CA GLU A 66 6.85 13.79 -12.35
C GLU A 66 6.39 15.22 -12.63
N GLY A 67 5.12 15.41 -12.94
CA GLY A 67 4.56 16.76 -13.16
C GLY A 67 4.69 17.63 -11.91
N VAL A 68 4.32 17.09 -10.75
CA VAL A 68 4.46 17.79 -9.46
C VAL A 68 5.94 17.99 -9.12
N TYR A 69 6.79 16.98 -9.30
CA TYR A 69 8.22 17.10 -9.05
C TYR A 69 8.83 18.23 -9.88
N ASN A 70 8.61 18.27 -11.19
CA ASN A 70 9.16 19.28 -12.09
C ASN A 70 8.59 20.68 -11.82
N LEU A 71 7.32 20.77 -11.40
CA LEU A 71 6.68 22.04 -11.05
C LEU A 71 7.33 22.68 -9.82
N PHE A 72 7.62 21.86 -8.79
CA PHE A 72 8.15 22.35 -7.52
C PHE A 72 9.69 22.28 -7.41
N ASN A 73 10.34 21.57 -8.32
CA ASN A 73 11.80 21.45 -8.41
C ASN A 73 12.27 21.78 -9.85
N PRO A 74 12.09 23.03 -10.31
CA PRO A 74 12.48 23.43 -11.65
C PRO A 74 13.99 23.26 -11.87
N LEU A 75 14.36 23.08 -13.14
CA LEU A 75 15.76 22.99 -13.56
C LEU A 75 16.39 24.39 -13.57
N VAL A 76 17.38 24.62 -12.70
CA VAL A 76 18.11 25.87 -12.58
C VAL A 76 19.61 25.57 -12.71
N GLY A 77 20.27 26.14 -13.72
CA GLY A 77 21.69 25.89 -13.94
C GLY A 77 22.09 24.44 -14.25
N GLY A 78 21.14 23.60 -14.67
CA GLY A 78 21.36 22.17 -14.96
C GLY A 78 21.04 21.23 -13.80
N GLU A 79 20.62 21.76 -12.66
CA GLU A 79 20.20 20.97 -11.49
C GLU A 79 18.76 21.30 -11.11
N ASN A 80 18.03 20.30 -10.56
CA ASN A 80 16.71 20.53 -10.02
C ASN A 80 16.84 21.24 -8.66
N VAL A 81 16.28 22.44 -8.56
CA VAL A 81 16.28 23.22 -7.30
C VAL A 81 14.84 23.36 -6.82
N ASN A 82 14.58 22.96 -5.58
CA ASN A 82 13.25 23.12 -4.99
C ASN A 82 12.89 24.61 -4.88
N ILE A 83 11.62 24.93 -5.05
CA ILE A 83 11.12 26.32 -4.89
C ILE A 83 11.43 26.93 -3.51
N LEU A 84 11.72 26.10 -2.49
CA LEU A 84 12.18 26.54 -1.17
C LEU A 84 13.70 26.80 -1.11
N GLY A 85 14.43 26.66 -2.22
CA GLY A 85 15.83 27.06 -2.38
C GLY A 85 16.87 25.99 -2.05
N TYR A 86 16.49 24.73 -1.84
CA TYR A 86 17.45 23.62 -1.65
C TYR A 86 17.63 22.79 -2.92
N GLY A 87 18.79 22.17 -3.05
CA GLY A 87 19.12 21.28 -4.18
C GLY A 87 18.39 19.94 -4.14
N PRO A 88 18.62 19.06 -5.15
CA PRO A 88 17.96 17.76 -5.24
C PRO A 88 18.29 16.89 -4.03
N LEU A 89 17.28 16.20 -3.48
CA LEU A 89 17.48 15.30 -2.32
C LEU A 89 18.34 14.08 -2.67
N GLY A 90 18.29 13.63 -3.93
CA GLY A 90 19.07 12.48 -4.42
C GLY A 90 18.64 11.14 -3.82
N TYR A 91 19.59 10.16 -3.81
CA TYR A 91 19.31 8.76 -3.46
C TYR A 91 20.16 8.26 -2.29
N ALA A 92 20.66 9.13 -1.45
CA ALA A 92 21.41 8.71 -0.26
C ALA A 92 20.53 7.85 0.68
N TRP A 93 21.16 6.94 1.43
CA TRP A 93 20.42 6.00 2.29
C TRP A 93 19.48 6.69 3.28
N TYR A 94 19.87 7.84 3.81
CA TYR A 94 19.02 8.61 4.74
C TYR A 94 17.82 9.26 4.05
N VAL A 95 17.92 9.58 2.74
CA VAL A 95 16.78 10.07 1.94
C VAL A 95 15.76 8.95 1.75
N TRP A 96 16.21 7.72 1.52
CA TRP A 96 15.32 6.55 1.50
C TRP A 96 14.59 6.37 2.83
N LEU A 97 15.30 6.49 3.96
CA LEU A 97 14.69 6.40 5.28
C LEU A 97 13.64 7.51 5.48
N LEU A 98 13.96 8.75 5.12
CA LEU A 98 13.02 9.87 5.20
C LEU A 98 11.81 9.68 4.27
N CYS A 99 12.03 9.15 3.07
CA CYS A 99 10.94 8.85 2.14
C CYS A 99 10.01 7.75 2.70
N MET A 100 10.55 6.70 3.29
CA MET A 100 9.77 5.64 3.98
C MET A 100 8.95 6.20 5.14
N LEU A 101 9.51 7.07 5.96
CA LEU A 101 8.78 7.73 7.06
C LEU A 101 7.68 8.67 6.54
N ALA A 102 7.95 9.38 5.44
CA ALA A 102 6.97 10.23 4.76
C ALA A 102 5.84 9.41 4.14
N ASP A 103 6.16 8.24 3.58
CA ASP A 103 5.21 7.28 3.05
C ASP A 103 4.28 6.73 4.16
N ASP A 104 4.84 6.26 5.27
CA ASP A 104 4.08 5.76 6.43
C ASP A 104 3.17 6.84 7.03
N PHE A 105 3.69 8.06 7.21
CA PHE A 105 2.89 9.22 7.63
C PHE A 105 1.73 9.47 6.66
N THR A 106 1.98 9.44 5.37
CA THR A 106 0.96 9.67 4.34
C THR A 106 -0.07 8.54 4.32
N TYR A 107 0.39 7.30 4.48
CA TYR A 107 -0.49 6.15 4.57
C TYR A 107 -1.44 6.24 5.76
N TYR A 108 -0.96 6.65 6.93
CA TYR A 108 -1.82 6.87 8.10
C TYR A 108 -2.97 7.84 7.78
N TRP A 109 -2.67 9.00 7.21
CA TRP A 109 -3.70 9.99 6.90
C TRP A 109 -4.62 9.54 5.76
N PHE A 110 -4.08 8.90 4.74
CA PHE A 110 -4.86 8.29 3.68
C PHE A 110 -5.82 7.24 4.24
N HIS A 111 -5.33 6.31 5.04
CA HIS A 111 -6.14 5.24 5.62
C HIS A 111 -7.20 5.78 6.57
N ARG A 112 -6.84 6.73 7.43
CA ARG A 112 -7.77 7.43 8.31
C ARG A 112 -8.85 8.15 7.53
N ALA A 113 -8.52 8.87 6.47
CA ALA A 113 -9.49 9.54 5.60
C ALA A 113 -10.47 8.53 4.97
N ASN A 114 -10.00 7.33 4.62
CA ASN A 114 -10.85 6.26 4.11
C ASN A 114 -11.91 5.81 5.13
N HIS A 115 -11.64 5.92 6.42
CA HIS A 115 -12.61 5.59 7.47
C HIS A 115 -13.51 6.76 7.88
N GLU A 116 -13.01 7.99 7.83
CA GLU A 116 -13.74 9.16 8.33
C GLU A 116 -14.56 9.86 7.24
N ILE A 117 -14.15 9.80 5.97
CA ILE A 117 -14.79 10.51 4.86
C ILE A 117 -15.66 9.54 4.05
N ARG A 118 -16.98 9.75 4.03
CA ARG A 118 -17.96 8.86 3.37
C ARG A 118 -17.61 8.51 1.93
N LEU A 119 -17.09 9.46 1.14
CA LEU A 119 -16.69 9.22 -0.25
C LEU A 119 -15.58 8.18 -0.35
N PHE A 120 -14.57 8.28 0.50
CA PHE A 120 -13.44 7.33 0.51
C PHE A 120 -13.83 6.02 1.18
N TRP A 121 -14.68 6.07 2.23
CA TRP A 121 -15.25 4.87 2.83
C TRP A 121 -16.02 4.03 1.81
N ALA A 122 -16.75 4.64 0.88
CA ALA A 122 -17.49 3.91 -0.16
C ALA A 122 -16.58 3.03 -1.04
N ALA A 123 -15.32 3.41 -1.21
CA ALA A 123 -14.31 2.57 -1.87
C ALA A 123 -13.64 1.58 -0.90
N HIS A 124 -13.40 2.00 0.35
CA HIS A 124 -12.64 1.24 1.33
C HIS A 124 -13.48 0.16 2.04
N ILE A 125 -14.80 0.33 2.15
CA ILE A 125 -15.69 -0.68 2.71
C ILE A 125 -15.60 -2.03 2.00
N VAL A 126 -15.20 -2.06 0.73
CA VAL A 126 -14.95 -3.29 -0.02
C VAL A 126 -13.88 -4.13 0.68
N HIS A 127 -12.81 -3.48 1.17
CA HIS A 127 -11.75 -4.12 1.94
C HIS A 127 -12.26 -4.68 3.27
N HIS A 128 -13.10 -3.93 3.98
CA HIS A 128 -13.70 -4.32 5.26
C HIS A 128 -14.96 -5.21 5.13
N SER A 129 -15.36 -5.60 3.91
CA SER A 129 -16.58 -6.37 3.67
C SER A 129 -16.41 -7.91 3.80
N SER A 130 -15.22 -8.40 4.12
CA SER A 130 -14.98 -9.81 4.37
C SER A 130 -15.31 -10.16 5.82
N ASP A 131 -16.09 -11.23 6.02
CA ASP A 131 -16.30 -11.83 7.35
C ASP A 131 -15.09 -12.69 7.81
N ASN A 132 -14.14 -12.91 6.90
CA ASN A 132 -12.97 -13.74 7.17
C ASN A 132 -11.71 -12.86 7.06
N PHE A 133 -10.88 -12.95 8.09
CA PHE A 133 -9.60 -12.24 8.10
C PHE A 133 -8.49 -13.23 7.75
N ASN A 134 -7.85 -13.04 6.60
CA ASN A 134 -6.80 -13.90 6.05
C ASN A 134 -6.04 -13.18 4.93
N LEU A 135 -4.94 -13.75 4.44
CA LEU A 135 -4.15 -13.14 3.37
C LEU A 135 -4.94 -12.93 2.06
N GLY A 136 -6.00 -13.70 1.83
CA GLY A 136 -6.92 -13.45 0.71
C GLY A 136 -7.68 -12.14 0.85
N THR A 137 -8.00 -11.71 2.08
CA THR A 137 -8.65 -10.43 2.35
C THR A 137 -7.73 -9.25 2.03
N ALA A 138 -6.42 -9.41 2.19
CA ALA A 138 -5.43 -8.37 1.89
C ALA A 138 -5.49 -7.86 0.44
N VAL A 139 -5.85 -8.73 -0.51
CA VAL A 139 -5.96 -8.35 -1.94
C VAL A 139 -7.34 -7.82 -2.32
N ARG A 140 -8.30 -7.77 -1.39
CA ARG A 140 -9.67 -7.29 -1.57
C ARG A 140 -9.72 -5.77 -1.46
N ASN A 141 -9.27 -5.06 -2.49
CA ASN A 141 -9.26 -3.60 -2.52
C ASN A 141 -10.28 -3.05 -3.51
N GLY A 142 -10.96 -1.95 -3.13
CA GLY A 142 -11.84 -1.23 -4.03
C GLY A 142 -11.04 -0.55 -5.15
N TRP A 143 -11.45 -0.74 -6.39
CA TRP A 143 -10.70 -0.23 -7.56
C TRP A 143 -10.65 1.30 -7.62
N PHE A 144 -11.65 1.98 -7.08
CA PHE A 144 -11.66 3.44 -6.99
C PHE A 144 -10.52 3.99 -6.13
N THR A 145 -10.01 3.23 -5.17
CA THR A 145 -8.86 3.61 -4.36
C THR A 145 -7.63 3.92 -5.23
N LEU A 146 -7.47 3.22 -6.35
CA LEU A 146 -6.37 3.44 -7.29
C LEU A 146 -6.38 4.84 -7.92
N LEU A 147 -7.55 5.50 -7.98
CA LEU A 147 -7.71 6.82 -8.60
C LEU A 147 -7.28 7.97 -7.68
N TYR A 148 -7.55 7.86 -6.38
CA TYR A 148 -7.31 8.97 -5.46
C TYR A 148 -6.11 8.75 -4.50
N LYS A 149 -5.68 7.51 -4.27
CA LYS A 149 -4.50 7.24 -3.44
C LYS A 149 -3.28 8.07 -3.88
N PRO A 150 -2.90 8.17 -5.16
CA PRO A 150 -1.74 8.95 -5.58
C PRO A 150 -1.82 10.44 -5.22
N LEU A 151 -3.03 11.01 -5.11
CA LEU A 151 -3.19 12.43 -4.75
C LEU A 151 -2.70 12.72 -3.33
N PHE A 152 -2.89 11.78 -2.40
CA PHE A 152 -2.37 11.91 -1.03
C PHE A 152 -0.84 11.94 -0.98
N TYR A 153 -0.18 11.28 -1.93
CA TYR A 153 1.28 11.16 -1.98
C TYR A 153 1.96 12.25 -2.84
N ALA A 154 1.19 13.07 -3.56
CA ALA A 154 1.73 14.07 -4.49
C ALA A 154 2.60 15.14 -3.79
N TRP A 155 2.45 15.37 -2.50
CA TRP A 155 3.30 16.29 -1.75
C TRP A 155 4.75 15.79 -1.61
N MET A 156 4.99 14.48 -1.65
CA MET A 156 6.33 13.92 -1.51
C MET A 156 7.25 14.34 -2.67
N PRO A 157 6.87 14.19 -3.95
CA PRO A 157 7.65 14.77 -5.03
C PRO A 157 7.67 16.31 -5.00
N ALA A 158 6.64 16.99 -4.47
CA ALA A 158 6.68 18.45 -4.32
C ALA A 158 7.80 18.92 -3.38
N VAL A 159 8.08 18.18 -2.32
CA VAL A 159 9.22 18.47 -1.41
C VAL A 159 10.55 17.84 -1.89
N GLY A 160 10.62 17.33 -3.12
CA GLY A 160 11.87 16.93 -3.76
C GLY A 160 12.26 15.46 -3.65
N PHE A 161 11.40 14.58 -3.11
CA PHE A 161 11.65 13.14 -3.22
C PHE A 161 11.54 12.71 -4.69
N PRO A 162 12.54 11.96 -5.23
CA PRO A 162 12.46 11.46 -6.60
C PRO A 162 11.18 10.62 -6.81
N PRO A 163 10.41 10.84 -7.89
CA PRO A 163 9.16 10.14 -8.16
C PRO A 163 9.28 8.61 -8.10
N GLU A 164 10.34 8.04 -8.65
CA GLU A 164 10.60 6.61 -8.63
C GLU A 164 10.90 6.08 -7.22
N MET A 165 11.53 6.90 -6.34
CA MET A 165 11.75 6.53 -4.94
C MET A 165 10.40 6.43 -4.21
N VAL A 166 9.50 7.40 -4.42
CA VAL A 166 8.14 7.37 -3.85
C VAL A 166 7.38 6.12 -4.31
N LEU A 167 7.48 5.76 -5.61
CA LEU A 167 6.85 4.55 -6.13
C LEU A 167 7.40 3.25 -5.53
N VAL A 168 8.69 3.21 -5.22
CA VAL A 168 9.30 2.06 -4.54
C VAL A 168 8.83 1.98 -3.10
N CYS A 169 8.78 3.10 -2.35
CA CYS A 169 8.26 3.14 -0.99
C CYS A 169 6.80 2.67 -0.93
N LEU A 170 5.93 3.17 -1.82
CA LEU A 170 4.55 2.68 -1.97
C LEU A 170 4.46 1.17 -2.24
N GLY A 171 5.42 0.62 -2.98
CA GLY A 171 5.50 -0.82 -3.23
C GLY A 171 5.89 -1.61 -1.98
N ILE A 172 6.86 -1.12 -1.20
CA ILE A 172 7.29 -1.72 0.06
C ILE A 172 6.17 -1.65 1.09
N GLU A 173 5.47 -0.49 1.19
CA GLU A 173 4.30 -0.30 2.03
C GLU A 173 3.21 -1.35 1.71
N ALA A 174 2.90 -1.55 0.44
CA ALA A 174 1.90 -2.53 0.03
C ALA A 174 2.29 -3.98 0.39
N LEU A 175 3.59 -4.34 0.33
CA LEU A 175 4.10 -5.63 0.81
C LEU A 175 3.91 -5.77 2.32
N TRP A 176 4.20 -4.71 3.08
CA TRP A 176 4.01 -4.68 4.52
C TRP A 176 2.54 -4.86 4.89
N GLN A 177 1.64 -4.10 4.27
CA GLN A 177 0.20 -4.16 4.54
C GLN A 177 -0.41 -5.53 4.20
N PHE A 178 0.08 -6.19 3.15
CA PHE A 178 -0.40 -7.51 2.78
C PHE A 178 -0.22 -8.53 3.92
N GLN A 179 0.98 -8.62 4.48
CA GLN A 179 1.30 -9.62 5.51
C GLN A 179 0.55 -9.38 6.83
N LEU A 180 0.06 -8.16 7.11
CA LEU A 180 -0.70 -7.85 8.32
C LEU A 180 -2.05 -8.59 8.40
N HIS A 181 -2.54 -9.18 7.32
CA HIS A 181 -3.83 -9.88 7.28
C HIS A 181 -3.78 -11.36 7.69
N SER A 182 -2.60 -11.89 8.04
CA SER A 182 -2.53 -13.28 8.52
C SER A 182 -2.97 -13.41 9.98
N GLN A 183 -3.77 -14.46 10.28
CA GLN A 183 -4.13 -14.80 11.66
C GLN A 183 -3.09 -15.68 12.34
N TYR A 184 -2.15 -16.25 11.59
CA TYR A 184 -1.17 -17.20 12.11
C TYR A 184 0.07 -16.54 12.69
N ILE A 185 0.22 -15.24 12.53
CA ILE A 185 1.35 -14.51 13.09
C ILE A 185 0.97 -14.03 14.50
N PRO A 186 1.73 -14.43 15.54
CA PRO A 186 1.42 -14.06 16.91
C PRO A 186 1.75 -12.60 17.21
N LYS A 187 1.36 -12.15 18.41
CA LYS A 187 1.73 -10.82 18.91
C LYS A 187 3.23 -10.58 18.85
N LEU A 188 3.62 -9.40 18.37
CA LEU A 188 5.02 -9.00 18.26
C LEU A 188 5.58 -8.41 19.58
N GLY A 189 4.78 -8.42 20.65
CA GLY A 189 5.18 -7.94 21.97
C GLY A 189 5.50 -6.44 21.99
N PRO A 190 6.64 -6.01 22.57
CA PRO A 190 6.96 -4.58 22.68
C PRO A 190 7.07 -3.83 21.34
N LEU A 191 7.30 -4.52 20.23
CA LEU A 191 7.35 -3.90 18.90
C LEU A 191 6.01 -3.29 18.48
N GLU A 192 4.90 -3.79 19.00
CA GLU A 192 3.54 -3.25 18.73
C GLU A 192 3.33 -1.83 19.26
N ALA A 193 4.21 -1.34 20.12
CA ALA A 193 4.21 0.07 20.54
C ALA A 193 4.75 1.03 19.46
N ILE A 194 5.45 0.51 18.45
CA ILE A 194 6.13 1.31 17.42
C ILE A 194 5.57 1.00 16.04
N ILE A 195 5.27 -0.27 15.74
CA ILE A 195 4.80 -0.71 14.42
C ILE A 195 3.43 -1.35 14.53
N ASN A 196 2.60 -1.17 13.50
CA ASN A 196 1.35 -1.89 13.38
C ASN A 196 1.59 -3.39 13.20
N SER A 197 0.82 -4.21 13.91
CA SER A 197 0.94 -5.66 13.89
C SER A 197 -0.32 -6.34 13.34
N HIS A 198 -0.21 -7.62 13.05
CA HIS A 198 -1.32 -8.47 12.62
C HIS A 198 -2.48 -8.43 13.61
N THR A 199 -2.19 -8.49 14.90
CA THR A 199 -3.21 -8.46 15.96
C THR A 199 -3.93 -7.12 16.03
N MET A 200 -3.23 -6.00 15.85
CA MET A 200 -3.83 -4.68 15.78
C MET A 200 -4.68 -4.52 14.52
N HIS A 201 -4.18 -4.99 13.39
CA HIS A 201 -4.90 -4.92 12.12
C HIS A 201 -6.14 -5.82 12.11
N GLN A 202 -6.09 -6.98 12.77
CA GLN A 202 -7.25 -7.85 12.97
C GLN A 202 -8.35 -7.15 13.79
N VAL A 203 -7.98 -6.40 14.84
CA VAL A 203 -8.93 -5.57 15.61
C VAL A 203 -9.51 -4.48 14.73
N HIS A 204 -8.69 -3.84 13.90
CA HIS A 204 -9.14 -2.81 12.95
C HIS A 204 -10.19 -3.35 11.94
N HIS A 205 -10.11 -4.61 11.54
CA HIS A 205 -11.09 -5.27 10.70
C HIS A 205 -12.30 -5.86 11.46
N ALA A 206 -12.31 -5.84 12.79
CA ALA A 206 -13.39 -6.43 13.56
C ALA A 206 -14.71 -5.67 13.40
N GLN A 207 -15.80 -6.40 13.24
CA GLN A 207 -17.15 -5.84 13.04
C GLN A 207 -17.99 -5.82 14.32
N ASN A 208 -17.45 -6.33 15.42
CA ASN A 208 -18.15 -6.54 16.68
C ASN A 208 -17.66 -5.63 17.82
N ILE A 209 -17.10 -4.48 17.47
CA ILE A 209 -16.60 -3.47 18.42
C ILE A 209 -17.67 -2.40 18.63
#